data_0d540c61e689f5f7df5954213e425d25
#
_entry.id   0d540c61e689f5f7df5954213e425d25
#
_cell.length_a   1.000
_cell.length_b   1.000
_cell.length_c   1.000
_cell.angle_alpha   90.00
_cell.angle_beta   90.00
_cell.angle_gamma   90.00
#
_symmetry.space_group_name_H-M   'P 1'
#
loop_
_entity.id
_entity.type
_entity.pdbx_description
1 polymer ?
#
loop_
_entity_poly.entity_id
_entity_poly.type
_entity_poly.pdbx_seq_one_letter_code
_entity_poly.pdbx_strand_id
1 'polypeptide(L)'
;MRRFICSLLAGFMMLPLMAIPLHKGCLPARDNWYGSPESMIVAENVLLLQRNNGGWAKNYRKYRKEMSPEERKQLKEIRAQISESTIDNKATYSELVFLAHQYQANPDKRYVKAFKRGIEFMLSLQYDNGGFKQFSRDKGYYTHITYNDNAMVNVLTLFWHILQHDPLFEPFVNEAMYKKIQASFDKGIDCILKTQYVQNGVKTVWCAQHDEFTLAPAKARAYELPSLSGSESVGIVHLLMSLPNPSADIQEAVHAAMAWFDANRITDHRITYIIDEEGLRDRRWVESTKGNDLWGRFCELDTNRPFCADRDGIVKYDISEIGYERRNGYGWYTDAPLQLFPIYETWKQDLR
;
A
#
# COMPACT_ATOMS: atom_id res chain seq x y z
N MET A 1 -6.94 -55.47 32.37
CA MET A 1 -7.86 -54.37 31.91
C MET A 1 -7.03 -53.14 31.61
N ARG A 2 -6.67 -52.89 30.37
CA ARG A 2 -5.96 -51.68 29.93
C ARG A 2 -7.01 -50.74 29.39
N ARG A 3 -7.19 -49.57 30.01
CA ARG A 3 -8.04 -48.49 29.52
C ARG A 3 -7.30 -47.73 28.44
N PHE A 4 -7.82 -47.77 27.20
CA PHE A 4 -7.45 -46.87 26.12
C PHE A 4 -8.13 -45.52 26.35
N ILE A 5 -7.33 -44.48 26.55
CA ILE A 5 -7.79 -43.10 26.53
C ILE A 5 -7.68 -42.63 25.07
N CYS A 6 -8.82 -42.51 24.38
CA CYS A 6 -8.92 -41.82 23.09
C CYS A 6 -8.86 -40.32 23.35
N SER A 7 -7.75 -39.69 23.04
CA SER A 7 -7.66 -38.24 22.94
C SER A 7 -8.32 -37.80 21.62
N LEU A 8 -9.50 -37.20 21.70
CA LEU A 8 -10.06 -36.46 20.58
C LEU A 8 -9.20 -35.19 20.36
N LEU A 9 -8.37 -35.20 19.35
CA LEU A 9 -7.82 -34.00 18.74
C LEU A 9 -8.97 -33.34 17.97
N ALA A 10 -9.59 -32.32 18.59
CA ALA A 10 -10.44 -31.39 17.88
C ALA A 10 -9.56 -30.59 16.93
N GLY A 11 -9.49 -31.02 15.66
CA GLY A 11 -8.94 -30.23 14.59
C GLY A 11 -9.80 -28.98 14.44
N PHE A 12 -9.30 -27.85 14.93
CA PHE A 12 -9.78 -26.55 14.52
C PHE A 12 -9.48 -26.45 13.01
N MET A 13 -10.47 -26.72 12.18
CA MET A 13 -10.47 -26.23 10.80
C MET A 13 -10.51 -24.71 10.89
N MET A 14 -9.34 -24.08 10.84
CA MET A 14 -9.24 -22.67 10.53
C MET A 14 -9.83 -22.47 9.14
N LEU A 15 -11.03 -21.88 9.05
CA LEU A 15 -11.55 -21.32 7.83
C LEU A 15 -10.45 -20.42 7.24
N PRO A 16 -10.24 -20.44 5.91
CA PRO A 16 -9.29 -19.55 5.31
C PRO A 16 -9.71 -18.10 5.61
N LEU A 17 -9.07 -17.48 6.59
CA LEU A 17 -9.15 -16.04 6.75
C LEU A 17 -8.90 -15.41 5.38
N MET A 18 -9.70 -14.41 5.04
CA MET A 18 -9.53 -13.65 3.79
C MET A 18 -8.23 -12.85 3.88
N ALA A 19 -7.13 -13.54 3.64
CA ALA A 19 -5.82 -12.93 3.67
C ALA A 19 -5.76 -11.82 2.62
N ILE A 20 -5.36 -10.63 3.07
CA ILE A 20 -5.01 -9.57 2.12
C ILE A 20 -3.92 -10.13 1.19
N PRO A 21 -4.15 -10.18 -0.14
CA PRO A 21 -3.21 -10.81 -1.04
C PRO A 21 -1.90 -10.03 -1.05
N LEU A 22 -0.78 -10.76 -0.92
CA LEU A 22 0.53 -10.19 -1.13
C LEU A 22 0.60 -9.68 -2.56
N HIS A 23 0.70 -8.38 -2.73
CA HIS A 23 0.81 -7.80 -4.06
C HIS A 23 2.15 -8.21 -4.68
N LYS A 24 2.13 -8.86 -5.88
CA LYS A 24 3.33 -9.37 -6.56
C LYS A 24 4.37 -8.29 -6.94
N GLY A 25 4.22 -7.06 -6.42
CA GLY A 25 5.15 -5.95 -6.63
C GLY A 25 5.11 -5.38 -8.06
N CYS A 26 6.07 -4.51 -8.35
CA CYS A 26 6.25 -3.92 -9.69
C CYS A 26 7.07 -4.83 -10.64
N LEU A 27 7.58 -5.95 -10.12
CA LEU A 27 8.34 -6.92 -10.90
C LEU A 27 7.37 -8.00 -11.41
N PRO A 28 7.32 -8.27 -12.72
CA PRO A 28 6.38 -9.23 -13.25
C PRO A 28 6.73 -10.62 -12.79
N ALA A 29 5.75 -11.29 -12.24
CA ALA A 29 5.83 -12.66 -11.79
C ALA A 29 4.84 -13.52 -12.58
N ARG A 30 5.36 -14.31 -13.50
CA ARG A 30 4.71 -15.54 -13.95
C ARG A 30 5.23 -16.66 -13.07
N ASP A 31 4.41 -17.63 -12.71
CA ASP A 31 4.79 -18.68 -11.75
C ASP A 31 6.07 -19.45 -12.15
N ASN A 32 6.36 -19.58 -13.44
CA ASN A 32 7.56 -20.25 -13.97
C ASN A 32 8.74 -19.28 -14.28
N TRP A 33 8.65 -18.01 -13.90
CA TRP A 33 9.68 -17.03 -14.21
C TRP A 33 10.81 -17.01 -13.18
N TYR A 34 10.47 -17.21 -11.90
CA TYR A 34 11.48 -17.26 -10.84
C TYR A 34 12.45 -18.44 -11.06
N GLY A 35 13.75 -18.21 -10.88
CA GLY A 35 14.81 -19.17 -11.16
C GLY A 35 15.25 -19.23 -12.63
N SER A 36 14.54 -18.54 -13.56
CA SER A 36 14.96 -18.44 -14.95
C SER A 36 16.22 -17.55 -15.11
N PRO A 37 16.96 -17.67 -16.24
CA PRO A 37 18.11 -16.80 -16.52
C PRO A 37 17.73 -15.31 -16.48
N GLU A 38 16.53 -14.93 -16.99
CA GLU A 38 16.04 -13.55 -16.95
C GLU A 38 15.82 -13.08 -15.49
N SER A 39 15.19 -13.89 -14.66
CA SER A 39 14.95 -13.54 -13.25
C SER A 39 16.25 -13.44 -12.44
N MET A 40 17.27 -14.20 -12.80
CA MET A 40 18.60 -14.11 -12.18
C MET A 40 19.30 -12.79 -12.53
N ILE A 41 19.18 -12.30 -13.76
CA ILE A 41 19.65 -10.95 -14.17
C ILE A 41 18.96 -9.89 -13.31
N VAL A 42 17.63 -10.01 -13.16
CA VAL A 42 16.85 -9.09 -12.30
C VAL A 42 17.33 -9.16 -10.85
N ALA A 43 17.58 -10.35 -10.31
CA ALA A 43 18.03 -10.54 -8.93
C ALA A 43 19.40 -9.87 -8.68
N GLU A 44 20.35 -10.04 -9.58
CA GLU A 44 21.64 -9.36 -9.50
C GLU A 44 21.49 -7.84 -9.53
N ASN A 45 20.58 -7.32 -10.36
CA ASN A 45 20.31 -5.89 -10.43
C ASN A 45 19.60 -5.37 -9.17
N VAL A 46 18.65 -6.12 -8.61
CA VAL A 46 18.00 -5.79 -7.33
C VAL A 46 19.04 -5.71 -6.20
N LEU A 47 19.95 -6.69 -6.10
CA LEU A 47 21.01 -6.67 -5.10
C LEU A 47 21.95 -5.47 -5.29
N LEU A 48 22.32 -5.16 -6.55
CA LEU A 48 23.22 -4.05 -6.88
C LEU A 48 22.63 -2.69 -6.54
N LEU A 49 21.31 -2.53 -6.71
CA LEU A 49 20.59 -1.26 -6.52
C LEU A 49 20.16 -0.99 -5.09
N GLN A 50 20.28 -1.96 -4.17
CA GLN A 50 20.01 -1.74 -2.76
C GLN A 50 20.92 -0.65 -2.19
N ARG A 51 20.35 0.38 -1.63
CA ARG A 51 21.09 1.47 -0.99
C ARG A 51 21.80 1.01 0.29
N ASN A 52 22.75 1.80 0.76
CA ASN A 52 23.53 1.47 1.95
C ASN A 52 22.69 1.40 3.24
N ASN A 53 21.56 2.09 3.30
CA ASN A 53 20.58 1.96 4.39
C ASN A 53 19.61 0.79 4.28
N GLY A 54 19.69 -0.01 3.22
CA GLY A 54 18.87 -1.21 3.03
C GLY A 54 17.64 -1.02 2.13
N GLY A 55 17.20 0.20 1.87
CA GLY A 55 16.06 0.48 1.00
C GLY A 55 16.42 0.53 -0.49
N TRP A 56 15.40 0.72 -1.33
CA TRP A 56 15.52 0.96 -2.76
C TRP A 56 14.82 2.26 -3.18
N ALA A 57 15.27 2.84 -4.28
CA ALA A 57 14.62 3.98 -4.91
C ALA A 57 13.44 3.53 -5.76
N LYS A 58 12.41 4.38 -5.88
CA LYS A 58 11.23 4.10 -6.70
C LYS A 58 11.48 4.29 -8.20
N ASN A 59 10.58 3.70 -9.03
CA ASN A 59 10.52 3.89 -10.48
C ASN A 59 11.78 3.44 -11.24
N TYR A 60 12.52 2.52 -10.67
CA TYR A 60 13.72 2.02 -11.33
C TYR A 60 13.35 0.99 -12.41
N ARG A 61 13.44 1.39 -13.69
CA ARG A 61 13.01 0.55 -14.84
C ARG A 61 14.08 -0.38 -15.39
N LYS A 62 15.33 -0.29 -14.89
CA LYS A 62 16.49 -1.00 -15.46
C LYS A 62 16.73 -2.40 -14.88
N TYR A 63 15.85 -2.94 -14.07
CA TYR A 63 16.05 -4.27 -13.46
C TYR A 63 16.25 -5.38 -14.50
N ARG A 64 15.62 -5.30 -15.67
CA ARG A 64 15.63 -6.37 -16.67
C ARG A 64 16.79 -6.33 -17.65
N LYS A 65 17.59 -5.28 -17.62
CA LYS A 65 18.70 -5.12 -18.55
C LYS A 65 19.94 -5.78 -17.97
N GLU A 66 20.62 -6.61 -18.76
CA GLU A 66 21.99 -6.99 -18.44
C GLU A 66 22.89 -5.74 -18.46
N MET A 67 23.59 -5.50 -17.36
CA MET A 67 24.38 -4.29 -17.17
C MET A 67 25.83 -4.52 -17.49
N SER A 68 26.45 -3.59 -18.23
CA SER A 68 27.89 -3.62 -18.50
C SER A 68 28.71 -3.46 -17.22
N PRO A 69 29.99 -3.81 -17.22
CA PRO A 69 30.89 -3.59 -16.08
C PRO A 69 30.94 -2.12 -15.63
N GLU A 70 30.89 -1.19 -16.58
CA GLU A 70 30.90 0.27 -16.34
C GLU A 70 29.60 0.71 -15.66
N GLU A 71 28.45 0.26 -16.17
CA GLU A 71 27.15 0.51 -15.52
C GLU A 71 27.11 -0.04 -14.11
N ARG A 72 27.61 -1.26 -13.88
CA ARG A 72 27.70 -1.87 -12.54
C ARG A 72 28.59 -1.05 -11.60
N LYS A 73 29.70 -0.48 -12.09
CA LYS A 73 30.58 0.40 -11.30
C LYS A 73 29.85 1.67 -10.88
N GLN A 74 29.16 2.34 -11.82
CA GLN A 74 28.36 3.54 -11.52
C GLN A 74 27.26 3.26 -10.50
N LEU A 75 26.58 2.11 -10.59
CA LEU A 75 25.54 1.72 -9.65
C LEU A 75 26.07 1.47 -8.24
N LYS A 76 27.31 1.02 -8.07
CA LYS A 76 27.95 0.92 -6.74
C LYS A 76 28.06 2.29 -6.06
N GLU A 77 28.34 3.36 -6.81
CA GLU A 77 28.40 4.73 -6.30
C GLU A 77 27.00 5.24 -5.89
N ILE A 78 25.95 4.87 -6.64
CA ILE A 78 24.56 5.21 -6.34
C ILE A 78 24.11 4.61 -4.99
N ARG A 79 24.69 3.52 -4.52
CA ARG A 79 24.34 2.91 -3.22
C ARG A 79 24.49 3.86 -2.03
N ALA A 80 25.38 4.85 -2.12
CA ALA A 80 25.56 5.89 -1.10
C ALA A 80 24.41 6.91 -1.07
N GLN A 81 23.60 7.00 -2.13
CA GLN A 81 22.47 7.94 -2.22
C GLN A 81 21.26 7.43 -1.41
N ILE A 82 21.44 7.33 -0.09
CA ILE A 82 20.44 6.79 0.83
C ILE A 82 19.16 7.61 0.91
N SER A 83 19.20 8.91 0.60
CA SER A 83 18.05 9.82 0.56
C SER A 83 16.96 9.42 -0.45
N GLU A 84 17.31 8.61 -1.46
CA GLU A 84 16.38 8.12 -2.47
C GLU A 84 15.62 6.86 -2.06
N SER A 85 16.02 6.23 -0.94
CA SER A 85 15.32 5.04 -0.43
C SER A 85 13.92 5.40 0.06
N THR A 86 12.92 4.56 -0.30
CA THR A 86 11.52 4.89 -0.08
C THR A 86 10.64 3.64 0.01
N ILE A 87 9.44 3.81 0.57
CA ILE A 87 8.32 2.86 0.48
C ILE A 87 7.24 3.30 -0.52
N ASP A 88 7.45 4.43 -1.18
CA ASP A 88 6.53 4.98 -2.19
C ASP A 88 6.50 4.13 -3.46
N ASN A 89 5.36 4.10 -4.17
CA ASN A 89 5.16 3.33 -5.39
C ASN A 89 5.60 1.86 -5.27
N LYS A 90 5.41 1.26 -4.09
CA LYS A 90 5.81 -0.13 -3.77
C LYS A 90 7.32 -0.38 -3.79
N ALA A 91 8.18 0.67 -3.83
CA ALA A 91 9.61 0.48 -3.69
C ALA A 91 9.95 -0.13 -2.33
N THR A 92 11.07 -0.81 -2.25
CA THR A 92 11.51 -1.67 -1.14
C THR A 92 10.59 -2.88 -0.93
N TYR A 93 9.27 -2.70 -0.83
CA TYR A 93 8.31 -3.80 -0.74
C TYR A 93 8.43 -4.79 -1.93
N SER A 94 8.40 -4.28 -3.16
CA SER A 94 8.48 -5.11 -4.37
C SER A 94 9.77 -5.92 -4.46
N GLU A 95 10.88 -5.30 -4.08
CA GLU A 95 12.18 -5.93 -4.09
C GLU A 95 12.27 -7.04 -3.04
N LEU A 96 11.70 -6.84 -1.85
CA LEU A 96 11.67 -7.85 -0.79
C LEU A 96 10.82 -9.07 -1.19
N VAL A 97 9.61 -8.83 -1.71
CA VAL A 97 8.73 -9.92 -2.20
C VAL A 97 9.40 -10.67 -3.35
N PHE A 98 10.03 -9.96 -4.29
CA PHE A 98 10.77 -10.58 -5.38
C PHE A 98 11.93 -11.46 -4.87
N LEU A 99 12.76 -10.95 -3.95
CA LEU A 99 13.88 -11.71 -3.40
C LEU A 99 13.42 -12.96 -2.65
N ALA A 100 12.26 -12.92 -1.99
CA ALA A 100 11.68 -14.07 -1.31
C ALA A 100 11.27 -15.17 -2.32
N HIS A 101 10.53 -14.82 -3.36
CA HIS A 101 10.17 -15.76 -4.43
C HIS A 101 11.40 -16.30 -5.17
N GLN A 102 12.37 -15.43 -5.47
CA GLN A 102 13.59 -15.83 -6.14
C GLN A 102 14.42 -16.82 -5.29
N TYR A 103 14.43 -16.63 -3.96
CA TYR A 103 15.09 -17.57 -3.04
C TYR A 103 14.43 -18.95 -3.04
N GLN A 104 13.11 -19.02 -3.10
CA GLN A 104 12.39 -20.30 -3.19
C GLN A 104 12.80 -21.10 -4.44
N ALA A 105 12.98 -20.39 -5.56
CA ALA A 105 13.36 -21.02 -6.83
C ALA A 105 14.87 -21.30 -6.93
N ASN A 106 15.72 -20.44 -6.35
CA ASN A 106 17.18 -20.52 -6.40
C ASN A 106 17.79 -19.91 -5.13
N PRO A 107 18.01 -20.69 -4.07
CA PRO A 107 18.51 -20.20 -2.78
C PRO A 107 19.87 -19.51 -2.89
N ASP A 108 19.94 -18.25 -2.41
CA ASP A 108 21.19 -17.48 -2.31
C ASP A 108 21.22 -16.68 -1.00
N LYS A 109 22.30 -16.83 -0.22
CA LYS A 109 22.49 -16.11 1.06
C LYS A 109 22.48 -14.58 0.89
N ARG A 110 22.82 -14.08 -0.31
CA ARG A 110 22.80 -12.65 -0.61
C ARG A 110 21.36 -12.10 -0.57
N TYR A 111 20.36 -12.88 -1.02
CA TYR A 111 18.95 -12.51 -0.94
C TYR A 111 18.50 -12.38 0.51
N VAL A 112 18.87 -13.33 1.36
CA VAL A 112 18.58 -13.28 2.80
C VAL A 112 19.16 -12.02 3.45
N LYS A 113 20.43 -11.70 3.15
CA LYS A 113 21.08 -10.50 3.68
C LYS A 113 20.41 -9.22 3.19
N ALA A 114 20.06 -9.15 1.91
CA ALA A 114 19.40 -7.98 1.32
C ALA A 114 17.98 -7.81 1.89
N PHE A 115 17.22 -8.89 2.03
CA PHE A 115 15.89 -8.88 2.64
C PHE A 115 15.93 -8.32 4.06
N LYS A 116 16.80 -8.87 4.93
CA LYS A 116 16.94 -8.40 6.32
C LYS A 116 17.24 -6.91 6.39
N ARG A 117 18.14 -6.41 5.54
CA ARG A 117 18.45 -4.98 5.47
C ARG A 117 17.25 -4.14 5.00
N GLY A 118 16.44 -4.65 4.08
CA GLY A 118 15.22 -3.98 3.63
C GLY A 118 14.16 -3.90 4.71
N ILE A 119 13.98 -4.95 5.52
CA ILE A 119 13.10 -4.91 6.70
C ILE A 119 13.61 -3.88 7.72
N GLU A 120 14.91 -3.87 8.06
CA GLU A 120 15.47 -2.87 8.98
C GLU A 120 15.30 -1.44 8.43
N PHE A 121 15.40 -1.24 7.12
CA PHE A 121 15.09 0.04 6.49
C PHE A 121 13.61 0.43 6.70
N MET A 122 12.66 -0.48 6.42
CA MET A 122 11.24 -0.19 6.66
C MET A 122 10.98 0.17 8.11
N LEU A 123 11.52 -0.61 9.06
CA LEU A 123 11.40 -0.33 10.50
C LEU A 123 11.96 1.06 10.87
N SER A 124 13.03 1.50 10.20
CA SER A 124 13.64 2.82 10.45
C SER A 124 12.82 4.02 9.96
N LEU A 125 11.81 3.79 9.14
CA LEU A 125 10.90 4.83 8.67
C LEU A 125 9.70 5.05 9.59
N GLN A 126 9.52 4.21 10.60
CA GLN A 126 8.39 4.29 11.51
C GLN A 126 8.64 5.30 12.63
N TYR A 127 7.66 6.15 12.87
CA TYR A 127 7.60 7.05 14.01
C TYR A 127 7.15 6.32 15.29
N ASP A 128 7.38 6.92 16.43
CA ASP A 128 6.95 6.38 17.73
C ASP A 128 5.43 6.23 17.83
N ASN A 129 4.67 7.06 17.12
CA ASN A 129 3.22 6.98 17.02
C ASN A 129 2.71 5.90 16.06
N GLY A 130 3.61 5.15 15.43
CA GLY A 130 3.30 4.03 14.54
C GLY A 130 3.16 4.38 13.06
N GLY A 131 3.10 5.65 12.69
CA GLY A 131 3.05 6.10 11.31
C GLY A 131 4.38 5.89 10.57
N PHE A 132 4.33 5.82 9.25
CA PHE A 132 5.53 5.68 8.42
C PHE A 132 5.69 6.88 7.50
N LYS A 133 6.89 7.46 7.49
CA LYS A 133 7.26 8.47 6.49
C LYS A 133 7.55 7.84 5.13
N GLN A 134 7.38 8.63 4.09
CA GLN A 134 7.45 8.13 2.71
C GLN A 134 8.87 7.82 2.24
N PHE A 135 9.85 8.64 2.64
CA PHE A 135 11.25 8.58 2.21
C PHE A 135 12.22 8.57 3.38
N SER A 136 13.44 8.11 3.11
CA SER A 136 14.58 8.24 4.04
C SER A 136 14.96 9.70 4.32
N ARG A 137 14.71 10.60 3.36
CA ARG A 137 15.01 12.04 3.49
C ARG A 137 13.87 12.79 4.19
N ASP A 138 14.22 13.74 5.03
CA ASP A 138 13.29 14.64 5.70
C ASP A 138 13.16 15.95 4.88
N LYS A 139 12.20 15.98 3.95
CA LYS A 139 11.97 17.13 3.08
C LYS A 139 10.50 17.30 2.74
N GLY A 140 9.91 18.40 3.21
CA GLY A 140 8.52 18.74 2.93
C GLY A 140 7.58 17.60 3.32
N TYR A 141 6.57 17.33 2.53
CA TYR A 141 5.55 16.32 2.81
C TYR A 141 6.06 14.86 2.85
N TYR A 142 7.33 14.59 2.57
CA TYR A 142 7.90 13.25 2.67
C TYR A 142 8.06 12.77 4.12
N THR A 143 7.96 13.68 5.09
CA THR A 143 7.94 13.34 6.53
C THR A 143 6.54 12.93 7.00
N HIS A 144 5.49 13.31 6.29
CA HIS A 144 4.13 12.96 6.68
C HIS A 144 3.91 11.45 6.73
N ILE A 145 3.06 10.99 7.65
CA ILE A 145 2.52 9.64 7.66
C ILE A 145 1.79 9.43 6.35
N THR A 146 2.15 8.38 5.60
CA THR A 146 1.72 8.24 4.21
C THR A 146 0.91 6.98 3.94
N TYR A 147 -0.35 7.17 3.59
CA TYR A 147 -1.22 6.13 3.01
C TYR A 147 -1.23 6.22 1.47
N ASN A 148 -0.76 7.34 0.90
CA ASN A 148 -0.69 7.55 -0.55
C ASN A 148 -0.02 6.35 -1.24
N ASP A 149 -0.64 5.90 -2.35
CA ASP A 149 -0.20 4.74 -3.13
C ASP A 149 -0.02 3.45 -2.28
N ASN A 150 -0.77 3.32 -1.18
CA ASN A 150 -0.69 2.23 -0.20
C ASN A 150 0.69 2.09 0.47
N ALA A 151 1.49 3.15 0.57
CA ALA A 151 2.87 3.03 1.03
C ALA A 151 2.97 2.34 2.41
N MET A 152 2.33 2.90 3.46
CA MET A 152 2.29 2.29 4.79
C MET A 152 1.55 0.94 4.79
N VAL A 153 0.44 0.83 4.03
CA VAL A 153 -0.35 -0.40 3.94
C VAL A 153 0.47 -1.56 3.37
N ASN A 154 1.30 -1.32 2.34
CA ASN A 154 2.18 -2.35 1.79
C ASN A 154 3.21 -2.85 2.81
N VAL A 155 3.77 -1.95 3.64
CA VAL A 155 4.70 -2.34 4.72
C VAL A 155 3.97 -3.22 5.74
N LEU A 156 2.80 -2.79 6.21
CA LEU A 156 2.01 -3.55 7.19
C LEU A 156 1.51 -4.88 6.62
N THR A 157 1.14 -4.92 5.33
CA THR A 157 0.76 -6.18 4.66
C THR A 157 1.93 -7.17 4.64
N LEU A 158 3.14 -6.72 4.28
CA LEU A 158 4.32 -7.59 4.32
C LEU A 158 4.59 -8.09 5.75
N PHE A 159 4.52 -7.19 6.72
CA PHE A 159 4.70 -7.55 8.13
C PHE A 159 3.64 -8.56 8.58
N TRP A 160 2.39 -8.36 8.19
CA TRP A 160 1.30 -9.29 8.48
C TRP A 160 1.57 -10.69 7.94
N HIS A 161 1.98 -10.84 6.67
CA HIS A 161 2.35 -12.14 6.10
C HIS A 161 3.50 -12.81 6.87
N ILE A 162 4.52 -12.05 7.24
CA ILE A 162 5.62 -12.56 8.07
C ILE A 162 5.09 -13.05 9.43
N LEU A 163 4.20 -12.29 10.08
CA LEU A 163 3.62 -12.61 11.38
C LEU A 163 2.67 -13.82 11.34
N GLN A 164 2.06 -14.09 10.18
CA GLN A 164 1.28 -15.31 9.96
C GLN A 164 2.14 -16.53 9.59
N HIS A 165 3.46 -16.44 9.74
CA HIS A 165 4.38 -17.52 9.38
C HIS A 165 4.22 -18.01 7.92
N ASP A 166 3.98 -17.07 6.99
CA ASP A 166 3.95 -17.40 5.57
C ASP A 166 5.28 -18.07 5.16
N PRO A 167 5.24 -19.33 4.66
CA PRO A 167 6.45 -20.09 4.33
C PRO A 167 7.40 -19.37 3.37
N LEU A 168 6.88 -18.41 2.61
CA LEU A 168 7.69 -17.59 1.71
C LEU A 168 8.76 -16.79 2.47
N PHE A 169 8.48 -16.36 3.71
CA PHE A 169 9.35 -15.47 4.48
C PHE A 169 10.13 -16.15 5.60
N GLU A 170 9.81 -17.41 5.94
CA GLU A 170 10.48 -18.17 6.99
C GLU A 170 12.02 -18.17 6.89
N PRO A 171 12.65 -18.32 5.70
CA PRO A 171 14.11 -18.33 5.59
C PRO A 171 14.78 -16.98 5.94
N PHE A 172 14.01 -15.90 5.99
CA PHE A 172 14.54 -14.53 6.09
C PHE A 172 14.43 -13.93 7.49
N VAL A 173 13.57 -14.47 8.35
CA VAL A 173 13.22 -13.84 9.62
C VAL A 173 13.67 -14.74 10.77
N ASN A 174 14.35 -14.15 11.75
CA ASN A 174 14.66 -14.83 13.02
C ASN A 174 13.78 -14.24 14.13
N GLU A 175 13.79 -14.89 15.30
CA GLU A 175 12.96 -14.50 16.45
C GLU A 175 13.13 -13.02 16.86
N ALA A 176 14.35 -12.49 16.81
CA ALA A 176 14.61 -11.09 17.16
C ALA A 176 13.98 -10.12 16.17
N MET A 177 14.03 -10.43 14.87
CA MET A 177 13.40 -9.63 13.81
C MET A 177 11.88 -9.77 13.87
N TYR A 178 11.37 -10.97 14.12
CA TYR A 178 9.94 -11.23 14.31
C TYR A 178 9.36 -10.33 15.41
N LYS A 179 10.01 -10.24 16.58
CA LYS A 179 9.57 -9.35 17.68
C LYS A 179 9.54 -7.87 17.28
N LYS A 180 10.55 -7.41 16.50
CA LYS A 180 10.56 -6.03 16.00
C LYS A 180 9.41 -5.76 15.04
N ILE A 181 9.15 -6.71 14.12
CA ILE A 181 8.07 -6.63 13.15
C ILE A 181 6.72 -6.61 13.87
N GLN A 182 6.50 -7.48 14.87
CA GLN A 182 5.28 -7.50 15.67
C GLN A 182 5.03 -6.15 16.34
N ALA A 183 6.02 -5.63 17.07
CA ALA A 183 5.90 -4.34 17.75
C ALA A 183 5.63 -3.18 16.77
N SER A 184 6.25 -3.22 15.59
CA SER A 184 6.03 -2.22 14.54
C SER A 184 4.63 -2.34 13.93
N PHE A 185 4.16 -3.57 13.69
CA PHE A 185 2.83 -3.84 13.16
C PHE A 185 1.74 -3.33 14.10
N ASP A 186 1.84 -3.67 15.39
CA ASP A 186 0.87 -3.26 16.41
C ASP A 186 0.77 -1.73 16.51
N LYS A 187 1.91 -1.03 16.53
CA LYS A 187 1.95 0.44 16.47
C LYS A 187 1.33 0.98 15.18
N GLY A 188 1.56 0.31 14.04
CA GLY A 188 1.00 0.71 12.74
C GLY A 188 -0.52 0.61 12.71
N ILE A 189 -1.09 -0.46 13.26
CA ILE A 189 -2.56 -0.60 13.40
C ILE A 189 -3.13 0.47 14.34
N ASP A 190 -2.48 0.72 15.48
CA ASP A 190 -2.88 1.79 16.41
C ASP A 190 -2.86 3.18 15.72
N CYS A 191 -1.85 3.47 14.91
CA CYS A 191 -1.78 4.69 14.11
C CYS A 191 -2.93 4.79 13.10
N ILE A 192 -3.27 3.70 12.41
CA ILE A 192 -4.41 3.65 11.50
C ILE A 192 -5.70 4.02 12.25
N LEU A 193 -5.95 3.42 13.41
CA LEU A 193 -7.15 3.71 14.19
C LEU A 193 -7.22 5.17 14.66
N LYS A 194 -6.09 5.77 15.04
CA LYS A 194 -5.98 7.17 15.49
C LYS A 194 -6.10 8.18 14.36
N THR A 195 -5.74 7.83 13.14
CA THR A 195 -5.78 8.72 11.98
C THR A 195 -7.08 8.61 11.18
N GLN A 196 -8.00 7.71 11.55
CA GLN A 196 -9.32 7.68 10.94
C GLN A 196 -10.04 9.00 11.21
N TYR A 197 -10.46 9.67 10.12
CA TYR A 197 -11.04 11.02 10.25
C TYR A 197 -12.43 10.96 10.89
N VAL A 198 -12.65 11.86 11.84
CA VAL A 198 -13.93 12.02 12.52
C VAL A 198 -14.60 13.30 12.01
N GLN A 199 -15.73 13.15 11.33
CA GLN A 199 -16.55 14.23 10.79
C GLN A 199 -17.82 14.36 11.63
N ASN A 200 -18.03 15.50 12.28
CA ASN A 200 -19.21 15.75 13.12
C ASN A 200 -19.47 14.65 14.18
N GLY A 201 -18.40 14.11 14.78
CA GLY A 201 -18.51 13.05 15.78
C GLY A 201 -18.66 11.62 15.23
N VAL A 202 -18.66 11.45 13.90
CA VAL A 202 -18.76 10.17 13.21
C VAL A 202 -17.44 9.83 12.52
N LYS A 203 -16.90 8.63 12.76
CA LYS A 203 -15.74 8.13 12.01
C LYS A 203 -16.10 7.95 10.53
N THR A 204 -15.14 8.25 9.65
CA THR A 204 -15.31 8.15 8.20
C THR A 204 -14.20 7.27 7.60
N VAL A 205 -13.46 7.78 6.62
CA VAL A 205 -12.30 7.15 6.00
C VAL A 205 -11.02 7.94 6.32
N TRP A 206 -9.90 7.60 5.72
CA TRP A 206 -8.59 8.21 5.97
C TRP A 206 -8.22 9.21 4.88
N CYS A 207 -7.34 10.13 5.24
CA CYS A 207 -6.67 11.00 4.29
C CYS A 207 -5.44 10.31 3.68
N ALA A 208 -5.00 10.77 2.51
CA ALA A 208 -3.82 10.19 1.87
C ALA A 208 -2.54 10.40 2.67
N GLN A 209 -2.46 11.51 3.42
CA GLN A 209 -1.34 11.84 4.32
C GLN A 209 -1.84 12.51 5.59
N HIS A 210 -1.06 12.30 6.67
CA HIS A 210 -1.29 12.90 7.98
C HIS A 210 0.00 13.51 8.50
N ASP A 211 -0.12 14.62 9.20
CA ASP A 211 0.99 15.24 9.91
C ASP A 211 1.58 14.28 10.95
N GLU A 212 2.89 14.14 10.95
CA GLU A 212 3.60 13.14 11.76
C GLU A 212 3.57 13.43 13.28
N PHE A 213 3.18 14.62 13.69
CA PHE A 213 3.10 15.02 15.11
C PHE A 213 1.67 15.07 15.61
N THR A 214 0.78 15.72 14.84
CA THR A 214 -0.60 16.00 15.25
C THR A 214 -1.60 14.92 14.80
N LEU A 215 -1.19 14.05 13.86
CA LEU A 215 -2.04 13.07 13.17
C LEU A 215 -3.18 13.69 12.35
N ALA A 216 -3.21 14.99 12.20
CA ALA A 216 -4.21 15.68 11.40
C ALA A 216 -4.02 15.44 9.89
N PRO A 217 -5.08 15.54 9.07
CA PRO A 217 -4.98 15.54 7.62
C PRO A 217 -3.93 16.52 7.11
N ALA A 218 -3.04 16.09 6.23
CA ALA A 218 -1.94 16.90 5.75
C ALA A 218 -1.92 17.02 4.21
N LYS A 219 -1.41 18.17 3.75
CA LYS A 219 -1.20 18.45 2.32
C LYS A 219 0.10 17.79 1.85
N ALA A 220 0.10 17.29 0.61
CA ALA A 220 1.34 16.88 -0.05
C ALA A 220 1.71 17.84 -1.19
N ARG A 221 1.53 17.44 -2.45
CA ARG A 221 1.76 18.32 -3.60
C ARG A 221 0.71 19.43 -3.66
N ALA A 222 0.94 20.43 -4.48
CA ALA A 222 0.02 21.57 -4.60
C ALA A 222 -1.44 21.15 -4.79
N TYR A 223 -1.68 20.13 -5.61
CA TYR A 223 -3.00 19.58 -5.95
C TYR A 223 -3.48 18.44 -5.04
N GLU A 224 -2.70 18.06 -4.01
CA GLU A 224 -3.05 17.04 -3.02
C GLU A 224 -3.36 17.71 -1.69
N LEU A 225 -4.53 18.31 -1.62
CA LEU A 225 -5.00 19.01 -0.43
C LEU A 225 -5.43 18.02 0.67
N PRO A 226 -5.44 18.44 1.96
CA PRO A 226 -6.02 17.65 3.02
C PRO A 226 -7.46 17.24 2.66
N SER A 227 -7.74 15.94 2.65
CA SER A 227 -9.01 15.42 2.11
C SER A 227 -9.26 13.99 2.51
N LEU A 228 -10.51 13.57 2.58
CA LEU A 228 -10.87 12.15 2.68
C LEU A 228 -10.51 11.44 1.38
N SER A 229 -9.95 10.25 1.46
CA SER A 229 -9.56 9.50 0.26
C SER A 229 -10.39 8.26 0.03
N GLY A 230 -11.17 8.26 -1.04
CA GLY A 230 -11.88 7.07 -1.52
C GLY A 230 -10.96 6.04 -2.19
N SER A 231 -9.69 6.36 -2.41
CA SER A 231 -8.70 5.46 -3.02
C SER A 231 -7.82 4.78 -1.96
N GLU A 232 -7.10 5.57 -1.18
CA GLU A 232 -6.12 5.07 -0.22
C GLU A 232 -6.76 4.32 0.95
N SER A 233 -7.99 4.69 1.33
CA SER A 233 -8.74 4.00 2.39
C SER A 233 -9.12 2.56 2.04
N VAL A 234 -9.16 2.20 0.77
CA VAL A 234 -9.48 0.82 0.33
C VAL A 234 -8.47 -0.19 0.87
N GLY A 235 -7.18 0.09 0.71
CA GLY A 235 -6.13 -0.79 1.21
C GLY A 235 -6.13 -0.90 2.74
N ILE A 236 -6.44 0.19 3.44
CA ILE A 236 -6.55 0.22 4.91
C ILE A 236 -7.68 -0.68 5.38
N VAL A 237 -8.89 -0.52 4.83
CA VAL A 237 -10.05 -1.33 5.19
C VAL A 237 -9.81 -2.81 4.91
N HIS A 238 -9.20 -3.13 3.75
CA HIS A 238 -8.86 -4.51 3.40
C HIS A 238 -7.87 -5.10 4.41
N LEU A 239 -6.83 -4.37 4.80
CA LEU A 239 -5.87 -4.81 5.84
C LEU A 239 -6.59 -5.08 7.18
N LEU A 240 -7.44 -4.15 7.64
CA LEU A 240 -8.16 -4.30 8.90
C LEU A 240 -9.11 -5.52 8.89
N MET A 241 -9.82 -5.76 7.77
CA MET A 241 -10.68 -6.94 7.61
C MET A 241 -9.91 -8.25 7.53
N SER A 242 -8.62 -8.24 7.19
CA SER A 242 -7.78 -9.46 7.15
C SER A 242 -7.27 -9.90 8.52
N LEU A 243 -7.45 -9.08 9.56
CA LEU A 243 -6.96 -9.39 10.90
C LEU A 243 -7.91 -10.38 11.60
N PRO A 244 -7.38 -11.48 12.21
CA PRO A 244 -8.19 -12.43 12.95
C PRO A 244 -8.64 -11.83 14.27
N ASN A 245 -9.86 -12.16 14.69
CA ASN A 245 -10.42 -11.71 15.96
C ASN A 245 -10.25 -10.20 16.18
N PRO A 246 -10.73 -9.34 15.23
CA PRO A 246 -10.51 -7.91 15.30
C PRO A 246 -11.13 -7.33 16.58
N SER A 247 -10.41 -6.40 17.21
CA SER A 247 -10.92 -5.69 18.40
C SER A 247 -12.17 -4.88 18.07
N ALA A 248 -12.91 -4.46 19.09
CA ALA A 248 -14.09 -3.59 18.89
C ALA A 248 -13.74 -2.30 18.13
N ASP A 249 -12.57 -1.71 18.41
CA ASP A 249 -12.11 -0.50 17.71
C ASP A 249 -11.85 -0.74 16.21
N ILE A 250 -11.28 -1.91 15.87
CA ILE A 250 -11.08 -2.30 14.47
C ILE A 250 -12.42 -2.54 13.78
N GLN A 251 -13.34 -3.23 14.46
CA GLN A 251 -14.68 -3.47 13.91
C GLN A 251 -15.42 -2.15 13.67
N GLU A 252 -15.40 -1.24 14.63
CA GLU A 252 -15.99 0.09 14.48
C GLU A 252 -15.37 0.85 13.31
N ALA A 253 -14.04 0.84 13.20
CA ALA A 253 -13.33 1.52 12.14
C ALA A 253 -13.73 1.00 10.74
N VAL A 254 -13.82 -0.33 10.58
CA VAL A 254 -14.26 -0.96 9.33
C VAL A 254 -15.72 -0.62 9.04
N HIS A 255 -16.62 -0.77 10.00
CA HIS A 255 -18.04 -0.45 9.81
C HIS A 255 -18.27 1.00 9.40
N ALA A 256 -17.58 1.94 10.06
CA ALA A 256 -17.67 3.36 9.75
C ALA A 256 -17.16 3.69 8.33
N ALA A 257 -16.02 3.11 7.96
CA ALA A 257 -15.47 3.30 6.61
C ALA A 257 -16.38 2.72 5.53
N MET A 258 -16.95 1.53 5.75
CA MET A 258 -17.88 0.92 4.79
C MET A 258 -19.19 1.71 4.67
N ALA A 259 -19.70 2.26 5.78
CA ALA A 259 -20.84 3.16 5.75
C ALA A 259 -20.54 4.45 4.96
N TRP A 260 -19.34 5.03 5.13
CA TRP A 260 -18.91 6.18 4.34
C TRP A 260 -18.81 5.84 2.85
N PHE A 261 -18.23 4.70 2.47
CA PHE A 261 -18.16 4.27 1.08
C PHE A 261 -19.56 4.09 0.47
N ASP A 262 -20.48 3.49 1.21
CA ASP A 262 -21.86 3.29 0.73
C ASP A 262 -22.60 4.61 0.51
N ALA A 263 -22.47 5.55 1.43
CA ALA A 263 -23.14 6.85 1.38
C ALA A 263 -22.56 7.82 0.32
N ASN A 264 -21.29 7.62 -0.09
CA ASN A 264 -20.58 8.55 -0.98
C ASN A 264 -20.30 7.97 -2.37
N ARG A 265 -21.14 7.04 -2.84
CA ARG A 265 -21.10 6.49 -4.21
C ARG A 265 -21.49 7.56 -5.21
N ILE A 266 -20.74 7.65 -6.30
CA ILE A 266 -21.11 8.42 -7.48
C ILE A 266 -21.74 7.44 -8.48
N THR A 267 -23.07 7.46 -8.56
CA THR A 267 -23.85 6.49 -9.35
C THR A 267 -24.31 7.04 -10.69
N ASP A 268 -24.25 8.35 -10.88
CA ASP A 268 -24.84 9.10 -11.98
C ASP A 268 -23.81 9.74 -12.92
N HIS A 269 -22.51 9.61 -12.63
CA HIS A 269 -21.44 10.16 -13.47
C HIS A 269 -20.33 9.14 -13.74
N ARG A 270 -19.66 9.30 -14.88
CA ARG A 270 -18.55 8.45 -15.32
C ARG A 270 -17.43 9.24 -15.96
N ILE A 271 -16.23 8.64 -15.96
CA ILE A 271 -15.12 9.11 -16.77
C ILE A 271 -15.23 8.47 -18.15
N THR A 272 -15.29 9.30 -19.17
CA THR A 272 -15.17 8.88 -20.58
C THR A 272 -13.94 9.53 -21.23
N TYR A 273 -13.69 9.17 -22.46
CA TYR A 273 -12.56 9.69 -23.22
C TYR A 273 -13.05 10.16 -24.57
N ILE A 274 -12.56 11.30 -24.99
CA ILE A 274 -12.74 11.83 -26.34
C ILE A 274 -11.37 11.96 -27.00
N ILE A 275 -11.34 12.12 -28.31
CA ILE A 275 -10.20 12.67 -29.03
C ILE A 275 -10.49 14.14 -29.25
N ASP A 276 -9.60 15.00 -28.75
CA ASP A 276 -9.76 16.46 -28.89
C ASP A 276 -9.37 16.95 -30.31
N GLU A 277 -9.48 18.24 -30.53
CA GLU A 277 -9.17 18.87 -31.83
C GLU A 277 -7.70 18.73 -32.26
N GLU A 278 -6.82 18.48 -31.28
CA GLU A 278 -5.39 18.26 -31.48
C GLU A 278 -5.06 16.79 -31.71
N GLY A 279 -6.06 15.90 -31.71
CA GLY A 279 -5.89 14.45 -31.84
C GLY A 279 -5.44 13.75 -30.55
N LEU A 280 -5.48 14.42 -29.41
CA LEU A 280 -5.08 13.88 -28.11
C LEU A 280 -6.26 13.23 -27.39
N ARG A 281 -5.98 12.16 -26.67
CA ARG A 281 -6.99 11.50 -25.82
C ARG A 281 -7.20 12.30 -24.56
N ASP A 282 -8.44 12.83 -24.37
CA ASP A 282 -8.81 13.66 -23.22
C ASP A 282 -9.94 13.06 -22.41
N ARG A 283 -9.88 13.22 -21.10
CA ARG A 283 -10.91 12.78 -20.12
C ARG A 283 -12.05 13.78 -20.04
N ARG A 284 -13.26 13.22 -19.92
CA ARG A 284 -14.48 13.99 -19.66
C ARG A 284 -15.26 13.36 -18.52
N TRP A 285 -15.87 14.21 -17.73
CA TRP A 285 -16.84 13.88 -16.71
C TRP A 285 -18.22 14.00 -17.30
N VAL A 286 -18.99 12.92 -17.36
CA VAL A 286 -20.28 12.88 -18.05
C VAL A 286 -21.34 12.20 -17.20
N GLU A 287 -22.57 12.69 -17.30
CA GLU A 287 -23.72 12.01 -16.73
C GLU A 287 -23.92 10.65 -17.40
N SER A 288 -23.95 9.61 -16.59
CA SER A 288 -24.17 8.24 -17.04
C SER A 288 -24.39 7.32 -15.85
N THR A 289 -25.40 6.48 -15.94
CA THR A 289 -25.63 5.36 -15.00
C THR A 289 -25.04 4.04 -15.48
N LYS A 290 -24.39 4.03 -16.64
CA LYS A 290 -23.76 2.83 -17.21
C LYS A 290 -22.33 2.68 -16.69
N GLY A 291 -21.97 1.47 -16.26
CA GLY A 291 -20.63 1.13 -15.74
C GLY A 291 -20.58 1.17 -14.20
N ASN A 292 -19.38 1.06 -13.66
CA ASN A 292 -19.13 0.95 -12.22
C ASN A 292 -19.42 2.26 -11.48
N ASP A 293 -19.91 2.18 -10.25
CA ASP A 293 -19.92 3.30 -9.32
C ASP A 293 -18.50 3.79 -9.07
N LEU A 294 -18.36 5.08 -8.84
CA LEU A 294 -17.09 5.74 -8.62
C LEU A 294 -17.06 6.42 -7.24
N TRP A 295 -15.87 6.71 -6.79
CA TRP A 295 -15.56 7.53 -5.60
C TRP A 295 -14.51 8.56 -5.95
N GLY A 296 -14.59 9.72 -5.33
CA GLY A 296 -13.52 10.70 -5.38
C GLY A 296 -12.25 10.18 -4.70
N ARG A 297 -11.10 10.34 -5.35
CA ARG A 297 -9.82 10.12 -4.66
C ARG A 297 -9.60 11.17 -3.58
N PHE A 298 -10.07 12.39 -3.81
CA PHE A 298 -10.05 13.49 -2.86
C PHE A 298 -11.47 13.99 -2.65
N CYS A 299 -11.92 14.01 -1.38
CA CYS A 299 -13.20 14.54 -0.97
C CYS A 299 -12.99 15.54 0.16
N GLU A 300 -13.78 16.61 0.18
CA GLU A 300 -13.74 17.63 1.23
C GLU A 300 -13.97 17.02 2.61
N LEU A 301 -13.27 17.55 3.60
CA LEU A 301 -13.29 17.02 4.98
C LEU A 301 -14.64 17.19 5.69
N ASP A 302 -15.44 18.17 5.28
CA ASP A 302 -16.69 18.58 5.93
C ASP A 302 -17.94 18.23 5.11
N THR A 303 -17.85 18.20 3.78
CA THR A 303 -19.01 17.94 2.91
C THR A 303 -19.00 16.59 2.23
N ASN A 304 -17.87 15.89 2.24
CA ASN A 304 -17.60 14.67 1.45
C ASN A 304 -17.65 14.88 -0.07
N ARG A 305 -17.77 16.13 -0.54
CA ARG A 305 -17.86 16.42 -1.97
C ARG A 305 -16.55 16.08 -2.67
N PRO A 306 -16.56 15.25 -3.73
CA PRO A 306 -15.38 14.97 -4.54
C PRO A 306 -14.86 16.23 -5.22
N PHE A 307 -13.55 16.39 -5.27
CA PHE A 307 -12.92 17.50 -5.96
C PHE A 307 -11.64 17.07 -6.71
N CYS A 308 -11.20 17.93 -7.60
CA CYS A 308 -9.88 17.90 -8.22
C CYS A 308 -9.18 19.26 -8.04
N ALA A 309 -7.89 19.32 -8.32
CA ALA A 309 -7.13 20.56 -8.27
C ALA A 309 -5.99 20.54 -9.29
N ASP A 310 -5.61 21.71 -9.79
CA ASP A 310 -4.40 21.84 -10.60
C ASP A 310 -3.19 22.22 -9.73
N ARG A 311 -2.09 22.55 -10.35
CA ARG A 311 -0.83 22.94 -9.71
C ARG A 311 -0.92 24.26 -8.93
N ASP A 312 -1.99 25.02 -9.14
CA ASP A 312 -2.33 26.21 -8.35
C ASP A 312 -2.92 25.87 -6.98
N GLY A 313 -3.39 24.62 -6.78
CA GLY A 313 -4.00 24.16 -5.54
C GLY A 313 -5.42 24.67 -5.33
N ILE A 314 -6.08 25.17 -6.37
CA ILE A 314 -7.46 25.66 -6.30
C ILE A 314 -8.41 24.47 -6.52
N VAL A 315 -9.35 24.29 -5.58
CA VAL A 315 -10.38 23.25 -5.66
C VAL A 315 -11.29 23.48 -6.85
N LYS A 316 -11.54 22.44 -7.62
CA LYS A 316 -12.46 22.38 -8.74
C LYS A 316 -13.36 21.13 -8.60
N TYR A 317 -14.56 21.22 -9.10
CA TYR A 317 -15.54 20.13 -8.97
C TYR A 317 -15.84 19.41 -10.28
N ASP A 318 -15.30 19.91 -11.38
CA ASP A 318 -15.28 19.24 -12.68
C ASP A 318 -13.85 19.12 -13.20
N ILE A 319 -13.46 17.95 -13.66
CA ILE A 319 -12.13 17.73 -14.21
C ILE A 319 -11.85 18.54 -15.46
N SER A 320 -12.87 19.04 -16.16
CA SER A 320 -12.70 19.93 -17.31
C SER A 320 -12.10 21.29 -16.94
N GLU A 321 -12.23 21.71 -15.66
CA GLU A 321 -11.70 22.98 -15.16
C GLU A 321 -10.20 22.96 -14.82
N ILE A 322 -9.56 21.77 -14.86
CA ILE A 322 -8.12 21.63 -14.62
C ILE A 322 -7.36 21.35 -15.91
N GLY A 323 -6.07 21.72 -15.95
CA GLY A 323 -5.24 21.58 -17.12
C GLY A 323 -5.11 20.13 -17.62
N TYR A 324 -4.88 19.99 -18.93
CA TYR A 324 -4.82 18.69 -19.63
C TYR A 324 -3.91 17.67 -18.91
N GLU A 325 -2.71 18.10 -18.48
CA GLU A 325 -1.72 17.22 -17.83
C GLU A 325 -2.28 16.63 -16.52
N ARG A 326 -2.92 17.44 -15.67
CA ARG A 326 -3.52 16.97 -14.41
C ARG A 326 -4.80 16.18 -14.67
N ARG A 327 -5.62 16.61 -15.61
CA ARG A 327 -6.85 15.91 -15.99
C ARG A 327 -6.58 14.49 -16.49
N ASN A 328 -5.57 14.32 -17.32
CA ASN A 328 -5.27 13.03 -17.95
C ASN A 328 -4.20 12.20 -17.23
N GLY A 329 -3.25 12.85 -16.55
CA GLY A 329 -2.10 12.20 -15.91
C GLY A 329 -2.32 11.81 -14.44
N TYR A 330 -3.53 12.04 -13.87
CA TYR A 330 -3.78 11.76 -12.46
C TYR A 330 -5.13 11.04 -12.25
N GLY A 331 -5.21 10.16 -11.25
CA GLY A 331 -6.44 9.43 -10.92
C GLY A 331 -7.30 10.20 -9.93
N TRP A 332 -8.29 10.98 -10.41
CA TRP A 332 -9.20 11.76 -9.57
C TRP A 332 -10.36 10.94 -9.03
N TYR A 333 -10.74 9.91 -9.74
CA TYR A 333 -11.86 9.02 -9.39
C TYR A 333 -11.42 7.56 -9.50
N THR A 334 -12.06 6.68 -8.73
CA THR A 334 -11.73 5.25 -8.67
C THR A 334 -13.00 4.43 -8.42
N ASP A 335 -13.03 3.21 -8.94
CA ASP A 335 -14.01 2.19 -8.62
C ASP A 335 -13.47 1.12 -7.63
N ALA A 336 -12.25 1.34 -7.11
CA ALA A 336 -11.59 0.41 -6.20
C ALA A 336 -12.41 0.03 -4.95
N PRO A 337 -13.26 0.90 -4.35
CA PRO A 337 -14.08 0.51 -3.22
C PRO A 337 -15.07 -0.63 -3.51
N LEU A 338 -15.44 -0.86 -4.77
CA LEU A 338 -16.37 -1.95 -5.13
C LEU A 338 -15.88 -3.32 -4.65
N GLN A 339 -14.58 -3.55 -4.65
CA GLN A 339 -14.01 -4.82 -4.19
C GLN A 339 -14.23 -5.09 -2.69
N LEU A 340 -14.43 -4.04 -1.88
CA LEU A 340 -14.60 -4.18 -0.44
C LEU A 340 -15.98 -4.74 -0.05
N PHE A 341 -17.03 -4.45 -0.81
CA PHE A 341 -18.40 -4.82 -0.42
C PHE A 341 -18.61 -6.34 -0.28
N PRO A 342 -18.21 -7.19 -1.24
CA PRO A 342 -18.35 -8.63 -1.06
C PRO A 342 -17.45 -9.16 0.07
N ILE A 343 -16.25 -8.60 0.26
CA ILE A 343 -15.35 -8.95 1.35
C ILE A 343 -15.98 -8.59 2.69
N TYR A 344 -16.56 -7.41 2.80
CA TYR A 344 -17.22 -6.93 4.02
C TYR A 344 -18.44 -7.78 4.41
N GLU A 345 -19.25 -8.22 3.44
CA GLU A 345 -20.38 -9.10 3.73
C GLU A 345 -19.93 -10.44 4.32
N THR A 346 -18.85 -11.03 3.80
CA THR A 346 -18.28 -12.25 4.37
C THR A 346 -17.67 -12.00 5.74
N TRP A 347 -16.88 -10.93 5.87
CA TRP A 347 -16.25 -10.55 7.13
C TRP A 347 -17.26 -10.36 8.28
N LYS A 348 -18.41 -9.74 8.03
CA LYS A 348 -19.50 -9.61 9.02
C LYS A 348 -20.08 -10.96 9.48
N GLN A 349 -20.05 -11.97 8.60
CA GLN A 349 -20.52 -13.32 8.97
C GLN A 349 -19.52 -14.01 9.89
N ASP A 350 -18.22 -13.79 9.69
CA ASP A 350 -17.14 -14.37 10.49
C ASP A 350 -17.03 -13.74 11.90
N LEU A 351 -17.61 -12.55 12.11
CA LEU A 351 -17.70 -11.91 13.44
C LEU A 351 -18.79 -12.47 14.36
N ARG A 352 -19.72 -13.27 13.82
CA ARG A 352 -20.86 -13.87 14.55
C ARG A 352 -20.48 -15.19 15.16
#